data_e9de6ba915d15e2d2fbcc1021a9a69bc
#
_entry.id   e9de6ba915d15e2d2fbcc1021a9a69bc
#
_cell.length_a   1.000
_cell.length_b   1.000
_cell.length_c   1.000
_cell.angle_alpha   90.00
_cell.angle_beta   90.00
_cell.angle_gamma   90.00
#
_symmetry.space_group_name_H-M   'P 1'
#
loop_
_entity.id
_entity.type
_entity.pdbx_description
1 polymer ?
#
loop_
_entity_poly.entity_id
_entity_poly.type
_entity_poly.pdbx_seq_one_letter_code
_entity_poly.pdbx_strand_id
1 'polypeptide(L)'
;MGNFLGPLVLGRFFDTVGRRQMISATYAVSAELLGATGAAFADRLLGPVSQTVLWSVIFFFASAAASSAYLTASEIFPLETRGLAIAIFFSLGTAAGGIVAPWLFGTLIGSGSQDAVFGGYLAGAVLMLAAAGVTLRYGVRAEGQALEQIATPLSSETEYE
;
A
#
# COMPACT_ATOMS: atom_id res chain seq x y z
N MET A 1 14.86 0.65 -7.31
CA MET A 1 15.06 2.09 -7.10
C MET A 1 13.75 2.78 -6.71
N GLY A 2 12.62 2.62 -7.43
CA GLY A 2 11.34 3.27 -7.12
C GLY A 2 10.86 3.05 -5.69
N ASN A 3 10.93 1.83 -5.21
CA ASN A 3 10.50 1.44 -3.86
C ASN A 3 11.24 2.16 -2.71
N PHE A 4 12.47 2.58 -2.93
CA PHE A 4 13.26 3.34 -1.95
C PHE A 4 13.00 4.85 -2.07
N LEU A 5 12.93 5.35 -3.31
CA LEU A 5 12.77 6.78 -3.57
C LEU A 5 11.37 7.30 -3.22
N GLY A 6 10.33 6.46 -3.37
CA GLY A 6 8.96 6.84 -3.07
C GLY A 6 8.76 7.41 -1.66
N PRO A 7 9.03 6.63 -0.61
CA PRO A 7 8.93 7.12 0.77
C PRO A 7 9.83 8.31 1.07
N LEU A 8 11.04 8.34 0.51
CA LEU A 8 12.02 9.41 0.73
C LEU A 8 11.54 10.76 0.17
N VAL A 9 10.98 10.75 -1.04
CA VAL A 9 10.55 11.98 -1.74
C VAL A 9 9.16 12.40 -1.29
N LEU A 10 8.23 11.45 -1.19
CA LEU A 10 6.82 11.73 -0.87
C LEU A 10 6.56 11.80 0.63
N GLY A 11 7.46 11.28 1.48
CA GLY A 11 7.25 11.16 2.93
C GLY A 11 6.78 12.46 3.58
N ARG A 12 7.42 13.59 3.26
CA ARG A 12 7.05 14.90 3.80
C ARG A 12 5.61 15.34 3.49
N PHE A 13 5.05 14.87 2.37
CA PHE A 13 3.69 15.24 1.98
C PHE A 13 2.62 14.52 2.79
N PHE A 14 2.95 13.36 3.36
CA PHE A 14 2.04 12.66 4.25
C PHE A 14 1.80 13.42 5.57
N ASP A 15 2.78 14.20 6.01
CA ASP A 15 2.65 15.02 7.21
C ASP A 15 2.07 16.42 6.93
N THR A 16 2.24 16.94 5.70
CA THR A 16 1.79 18.31 5.33
C THR A 16 0.41 18.34 4.69
N VAL A 17 0.10 17.38 3.81
CA VAL A 17 -1.21 17.27 3.12
C VAL A 17 -2.20 16.43 3.93
N GLY A 18 -1.67 15.48 4.70
CA GLY A 18 -2.43 14.55 5.51
C GLY A 18 -2.28 13.10 5.03
N ARG A 19 -2.04 12.21 5.98
CA ARG A 19 -1.74 10.78 5.69
C ARG A 19 -2.89 10.10 4.97
N ARG A 20 -4.11 10.29 5.44
CA ARG A 20 -5.31 9.71 4.83
C ARG A 20 -5.44 10.07 3.35
N GLN A 21 -5.24 11.35 2.99
CA GLN A 21 -5.37 11.82 1.62
C GLN A 21 -4.21 11.32 0.75
N MET A 22 -2.99 11.40 1.26
CA MET A 22 -1.80 10.97 0.53
C MET A 22 -1.75 9.45 0.30
N ILE A 23 -2.11 8.62 1.29
CA ILE A 23 -2.20 7.17 1.12
C ILE A 23 -3.23 6.84 0.03
N SER A 24 -4.42 7.45 0.09
CA SER A 24 -5.46 7.22 -0.91
C SER A 24 -5.03 7.67 -2.30
N ALA A 25 -4.45 8.86 -2.43
CA ALA A 25 -4.01 9.39 -3.71
C ALA A 25 -2.89 8.54 -4.34
N THR A 26 -1.88 8.17 -3.55
CA THR A 26 -0.75 7.38 -4.04
C THR A 26 -1.16 5.95 -4.41
N TYR A 27 -2.09 5.32 -3.70
CA TYR A 27 -2.66 4.04 -4.11
C TYR A 27 -3.53 4.17 -5.37
N ALA A 28 -4.34 5.22 -5.50
CA ALA A 28 -5.14 5.45 -6.69
C ALA A 28 -4.26 5.65 -7.94
N VAL A 29 -3.25 6.52 -7.85
CA VAL A 29 -2.27 6.72 -8.94
C VAL A 29 -1.56 5.42 -9.30
N SER A 30 -1.13 4.63 -8.30
CA SER A 30 -0.50 3.32 -8.55
C SER A 30 -1.43 2.36 -9.26
N ALA A 31 -2.71 2.34 -8.89
CA ALA A 31 -3.73 1.49 -9.51
C ALA A 31 -3.97 1.86 -10.98
N GLU A 32 -4.10 3.14 -11.27
CA GLU A 32 -4.26 3.64 -12.65
C GLU A 32 -3.04 3.30 -13.51
N LEU A 33 -1.84 3.55 -13.00
CA LEU A 33 -0.60 3.19 -13.69
C LEU A 33 -0.47 1.68 -13.89
N LEU A 34 -0.88 0.86 -12.91
CA LEU A 34 -0.85 -0.59 -13.01
C LEU A 34 -1.83 -1.08 -14.08
N GLY A 35 -3.06 -0.57 -14.10
CA GLY A 35 -4.07 -0.89 -15.11
C GLY A 35 -3.62 -0.50 -16.53
N ALA A 36 -3.10 0.74 -16.68
CA ALA A 36 -2.58 1.22 -17.96
C ALA A 36 -1.36 0.38 -18.44
N THR A 37 -0.46 0.03 -17.53
CA THR A 37 0.67 -0.85 -17.84
C THR A 37 0.20 -2.24 -18.27
N GLY A 38 -0.82 -2.78 -17.60
CA GLY A 38 -1.42 -4.06 -17.98
C GLY A 38 -2.06 -4.04 -19.37
N ALA A 39 -2.78 -2.96 -19.70
CA ALA A 39 -3.36 -2.79 -21.05
C ALA A 39 -2.28 -2.68 -22.12
N ALA A 40 -1.27 -1.84 -21.90
CA ALA A 40 -0.14 -1.69 -22.82
C ALA A 40 0.66 -3.00 -22.99
N PHE A 41 0.72 -3.83 -21.94
CA PHE A 41 1.31 -5.17 -22.02
C PHE A 41 0.45 -6.12 -22.89
N ALA A 42 -0.87 -6.12 -22.71
CA ALA A 42 -1.79 -6.94 -23.50
C ALA A 42 -1.73 -6.59 -24.99
N ASP A 43 -1.60 -5.30 -25.30
CA ASP A 43 -1.47 -4.77 -26.67
C ASP A 43 -0.04 -4.95 -27.25
N ARG A 44 0.88 -5.61 -26.54
CA ARG A 44 2.27 -5.84 -26.95
C ARG A 44 3.07 -4.55 -27.23
N LEU A 45 2.69 -3.44 -26.62
CA LEU A 45 3.37 -2.16 -26.76
C LEU A 45 4.64 -2.04 -25.90
N LEU A 46 4.82 -2.95 -24.92
CA LEU A 46 5.89 -2.85 -23.95
C LEU A 46 7.01 -3.86 -24.24
N GLY A 47 8.22 -3.34 -24.30
CA GLY A 47 9.44 -4.16 -24.22
C GLY A 47 9.92 -4.35 -22.78
N PRO A 48 10.91 -5.22 -22.54
CA PRO A 48 11.39 -5.50 -21.17
C PRO A 48 11.86 -4.26 -20.40
N VAL A 49 12.50 -3.32 -21.09
CA VAL A 49 13.01 -2.08 -20.46
C VAL A 49 11.86 -1.17 -20.07
N SER A 50 10.91 -0.90 -20.99
CA SER A 50 9.75 -0.05 -20.71
C SER A 50 8.87 -0.62 -19.60
N GLN A 51 8.70 -1.95 -19.57
CA GLN A 51 8.00 -2.66 -18.50
C GLN A 51 8.67 -2.42 -17.13
N THR A 52 9.99 -2.56 -17.07
CA THR A 52 10.76 -2.36 -15.83
C THR A 52 10.68 -0.91 -15.35
N VAL A 53 10.73 0.05 -16.27
CA VAL A 53 10.60 1.49 -15.94
C VAL A 53 9.21 1.77 -15.37
N LEU A 54 8.14 1.30 -16.03
CA LEU A 54 6.77 1.50 -15.57
C LEU A 54 6.54 0.87 -14.19
N TRP A 55 7.03 -0.32 -13.94
CA TRP A 55 6.98 -0.94 -12.62
C TRP A 55 7.73 -0.12 -11.58
N SER A 56 8.89 0.44 -11.92
CA SER A 56 9.65 1.30 -11.00
C SER A 56 8.85 2.55 -10.61
N VAL A 57 8.09 3.12 -11.55
CA VAL A 57 7.21 4.26 -11.28
C VAL A 57 6.01 3.85 -10.42
N ILE A 58 5.37 2.72 -10.72
CA ILE A 58 4.26 2.18 -9.90
C ILE A 58 4.74 1.94 -8.47
N PHE A 59 5.89 1.29 -8.28
CA PHE A 59 6.46 1.03 -6.96
C PHE A 59 6.89 2.31 -6.24
N PHE A 60 7.23 3.37 -6.95
CA PHE A 60 7.52 4.67 -6.33
C PHE A 60 6.31 5.19 -5.55
N PHE A 61 5.12 5.18 -6.13
CA PHE A 61 3.91 5.62 -5.46
C PHE A 61 3.39 4.58 -4.44
N ALA A 62 3.32 3.31 -4.82
CA ALA A 62 2.78 2.24 -4.00
C ALA A 62 3.57 2.03 -2.70
N SER A 63 4.90 2.14 -2.75
CA SER A 63 5.74 1.96 -1.56
C SER A 63 5.60 3.10 -0.56
N ALA A 64 5.40 4.33 -1.04
CA ALA A 64 5.15 5.48 -0.17
C ALA A 64 3.82 5.30 0.60
N ALA A 65 2.76 4.86 -0.11
CA ALA A 65 1.48 4.53 0.51
C ALA A 65 1.61 3.41 1.55
N ALA A 66 2.26 2.30 1.20
CA ALA A 66 2.44 1.16 2.09
C ALA A 66 3.23 1.53 3.35
N SER A 67 4.34 2.25 3.21
CA SER A 67 5.16 2.70 4.35
C SER A 67 4.37 3.59 5.30
N SER A 68 3.58 4.54 4.76
CA SER A 68 2.74 5.42 5.57
C SER A 68 1.58 4.68 6.22
N ALA A 69 1.00 3.67 5.58
CA ALA A 69 -0.05 2.84 6.16
C ALA A 69 0.46 2.06 7.38
N TYR A 70 1.66 1.47 7.31
CA TYR A 70 2.28 0.79 8.46
C TYR A 70 2.59 1.77 9.60
N LEU A 71 3.09 2.96 9.27
CA LEU A 71 3.33 3.99 10.28
C LEU A 71 2.02 4.40 10.97
N THR A 72 0.96 4.64 10.21
CA THR A 72 -0.36 4.96 10.77
C THR A 72 -0.88 3.82 11.64
N ALA A 73 -0.77 2.56 11.20
CA ALA A 73 -1.15 1.42 12.01
C ALA A 73 -0.38 1.38 13.34
N SER A 74 0.91 1.75 13.35
CA SER A 74 1.70 1.80 14.58
C SER A 74 1.27 2.89 15.56
N GLU A 75 0.60 3.93 15.10
CA GLU A 75 0.20 5.08 15.91
C GLU A 75 -1.21 4.97 16.49
N ILE A 76 -2.10 4.19 15.85
CA ILE A 76 -3.50 4.05 16.29
C ILE A 76 -3.71 3.01 17.41
N PHE A 77 -2.68 2.27 17.78
CA PHE A 77 -2.76 1.27 18.85
C PHE A 77 -2.06 1.74 20.13
N PRO A 78 -2.62 1.44 21.33
CA PRO A 78 -1.96 1.68 22.60
C PRO A 78 -0.56 1.07 22.65
N LEU A 79 0.32 1.68 23.44
CA LEU A 79 1.73 1.26 23.55
C LEU A 79 1.88 -0.23 23.87
N GLU A 80 1.02 -0.75 24.76
CA GLU A 80 1.06 -2.12 25.26
C GLU A 80 0.73 -3.16 24.17
N THR A 81 -0.13 -2.82 23.22
CA THR A 81 -0.60 -3.74 22.16
C THR A 81 -0.01 -3.42 20.79
N ARG A 82 0.70 -2.29 20.64
CA ARG A 82 1.25 -1.80 19.37
C ARG A 82 2.12 -2.82 18.64
N GLY A 83 3.05 -3.46 19.38
CA GLY A 83 3.94 -4.47 18.79
C GLY A 83 3.18 -5.65 18.21
N LEU A 84 2.16 -6.14 18.91
CA LEU A 84 1.31 -7.23 18.46
C LEU A 84 0.49 -6.81 17.22
N ALA A 85 -0.11 -5.63 17.23
CA ALA A 85 -0.87 -5.11 16.11
C ALA A 85 -0.01 -5.00 14.84
N ILE A 86 1.18 -4.40 14.94
CA ILE A 86 2.13 -4.30 13.81
C ILE A 86 2.49 -5.70 13.30
N ALA A 87 2.81 -6.65 14.20
CA ALA A 87 3.18 -8.01 13.83
C ALA A 87 2.05 -8.72 13.05
N ILE A 88 0.79 -8.58 13.50
CA ILE A 88 -0.37 -9.17 12.82
C ILE A 88 -0.57 -8.55 11.44
N PHE A 89 -0.61 -7.22 11.33
CA PHE A 89 -0.78 -6.53 10.05
C PHE A 89 0.34 -6.88 9.06
N PHE A 90 1.59 -6.87 9.53
CA PHE A 90 2.73 -7.22 8.70
C PHE A 90 2.69 -8.67 8.24
N SER A 91 2.36 -9.60 9.14
CA SER A 91 2.30 -11.04 8.83
C SER A 91 1.20 -11.33 7.82
N LEU A 92 0.00 -10.78 8.00
CA LEU A 92 -1.12 -10.97 7.08
C LEU A 92 -0.82 -10.37 5.70
N GLY A 93 -0.29 -9.14 5.66
CA GLY A 93 0.09 -8.49 4.42
C GLY A 93 1.19 -9.23 3.67
N THR A 94 2.21 -9.71 4.39
CA THR A 94 3.33 -10.47 3.82
C THR A 94 2.87 -11.86 3.36
N ALA A 95 2.02 -12.55 4.11
CA ALA A 95 1.48 -13.84 3.70
C ALA A 95 0.62 -13.71 2.42
N ALA A 96 -0.28 -12.73 2.38
CA ALA A 96 -1.10 -12.50 1.20
C ALA A 96 -0.26 -12.08 -0.02
N GLY A 97 0.63 -11.09 0.13
CA GLY A 97 1.46 -10.60 -0.97
C GLY A 97 2.60 -11.55 -1.35
N GLY A 98 3.26 -12.17 -0.36
CA GLY A 98 4.44 -13.00 -0.59
C GLY A 98 4.14 -14.43 -1.05
N ILE A 99 2.94 -14.95 -0.80
CA ILE A 99 2.55 -16.31 -1.17
C ILE A 99 1.53 -16.28 -2.32
N VAL A 100 0.43 -15.56 -2.13
CA VAL A 100 -0.68 -15.58 -3.10
C VAL A 100 -0.29 -14.91 -4.41
N ALA A 101 0.39 -13.76 -4.37
CA ALA A 101 0.72 -13.05 -5.59
C ALA A 101 1.73 -13.79 -6.49
N PRO A 102 2.86 -14.33 -5.99
CA PRO A 102 3.75 -15.14 -6.82
C PRO A 102 3.09 -16.40 -7.37
N TRP A 103 2.27 -17.08 -6.58
CA TRP A 103 1.53 -18.24 -7.04
C TRP A 103 0.54 -17.89 -8.16
N LEU A 104 -0.26 -16.83 -7.96
CA LEU A 104 -1.23 -16.35 -8.93
C LEU A 104 -0.53 -15.94 -10.24
N PHE A 105 0.46 -15.04 -10.17
CA PHE A 105 1.17 -14.59 -11.36
C PHE A 105 1.98 -15.70 -12.02
N GLY A 106 2.52 -16.65 -11.24
CA GLY A 106 3.17 -17.84 -11.77
C GLY A 106 2.23 -18.69 -12.64
N THR A 107 0.99 -18.91 -12.18
CA THR A 107 -0.02 -19.65 -12.95
C THR A 107 -0.50 -18.87 -14.17
N LEU A 108 -0.71 -17.54 -14.05
CA LEU A 108 -1.13 -16.68 -15.16
C LEU A 108 -0.07 -16.63 -16.27
N ILE A 109 1.20 -16.46 -15.91
CA ILE A 109 2.32 -16.45 -16.86
C ILE A 109 2.50 -17.85 -17.47
N GLY A 110 2.38 -18.90 -16.67
CA GLY A 110 2.47 -20.30 -17.12
C GLY A 110 1.39 -20.70 -18.13
N SER A 111 0.25 -20.00 -18.14
CA SER A 111 -0.82 -20.22 -19.14
C SER A 111 -0.44 -19.75 -20.55
N GLY A 112 0.60 -18.92 -20.70
CA GLY A 112 0.99 -18.32 -21.98
C GLY A 112 0.01 -17.29 -22.54
N SER A 113 -1.10 -17.00 -21.83
CA SER A 113 -2.13 -16.04 -22.23
C SER A 113 -1.81 -14.64 -21.75
N GLN A 114 -1.66 -13.68 -22.65
CA GLN A 114 -1.49 -12.27 -22.29
C GLN A 114 -2.73 -11.69 -21.60
N ASP A 115 -3.91 -12.11 -22.04
CA ASP A 115 -5.18 -11.68 -21.43
C ASP A 115 -5.31 -12.16 -19.98
N ALA A 116 -4.84 -13.37 -19.69
CA ALA A 116 -4.80 -13.87 -18.31
C ALA A 116 -3.88 -13.04 -17.43
N VAL A 117 -2.68 -12.69 -17.91
CA VAL A 117 -1.75 -11.81 -17.21
C VAL A 117 -2.34 -10.41 -17.04
N PHE A 118 -3.00 -9.86 -18.06
CA PHE A 118 -3.73 -8.59 -17.96
C PHE A 118 -4.81 -8.63 -16.88
N GLY A 119 -5.56 -9.74 -16.79
CA GLY A 119 -6.52 -9.96 -15.70
C GLY A 119 -5.85 -9.86 -14.31
N GLY A 120 -4.63 -10.37 -14.16
CA GLY A 120 -3.84 -10.22 -12.93
C GLY A 120 -3.48 -8.75 -12.62
N TYR A 121 -3.10 -7.96 -13.63
CA TYR A 121 -2.87 -6.53 -13.48
C TYR A 121 -4.12 -5.79 -13.04
N LEU A 122 -5.27 -6.10 -13.64
CA LEU A 122 -6.56 -5.49 -13.25
C LEU A 122 -6.96 -5.87 -11.82
N ALA A 123 -6.78 -7.13 -11.43
CA ALA A 123 -7.05 -7.55 -10.07
C ALA A 123 -6.19 -6.78 -9.06
N GLY A 124 -4.90 -6.60 -9.33
CA GLY A 124 -4.00 -5.78 -8.51
C GLY A 124 -4.44 -4.31 -8.47
N ALA A 125 -4.83 -3.73 -9.61
CA ALA A 125 -5.33 -2.36 -9.67
C ALA A 125 -6.61 -2.17 -8.86
N VAL A 126 -7.56 -3.10 -8.96
CA VAL A 126 -8.80 -3.08 -8.17
C VAL A 126 -8.53 -3.16 -6.66
N LEU A 127 -7.59 -4.03 -6.24
CA LEU A 127 -7.18 -4.10 -4.83
C LEU A 127 -6.56 -2.79 -4.33
N MET A 128 -5.72 -2.14 -5.14
CA MET A 128 -5.16 -0.82 -4.79
C MET A 128 -6.24 0.27 -4.71
N LEU A 129 -7.20 0.28 -5.64
CA LEU A 129 -8.35 1.21 -5.58
C LEU A 129 -9.23 0.94 -4.37
N ALA A 130 -9.47 -0.32 -4.03
CA ALA A 130 -10.20 -0.67 -2.82
C ALA A 130 -9.47 -0.18 -1.56
N ALA A 131 -8.15 -0.38 -1.48
CA ALA A 131 -7.33 0.15 -0.39
C ALA A 131 -7.37 1.68 -0.31
N ALA A 132 -7.31 2.38 -1.45
CA ALA A 132 -7.46 3.83 -1.53
C ALA A 132 -8.83 4.28 -1.00
N GLY A 133 -9.91 3.62 -1.41
CA GLY A 133 -11.28 3.92 -0.99
C GLY A 133 -11.51 3.65 0.51
N VAL A 134 -11.03 2.52 1.01
CA VAL A 134 -11.08 2.19 2.45
C VAL A 134 -10.32 3.23 3.26
N THR A 135 -9.10 3.58 2.85
CA THR A 135 -8.31 4.61 3.53
C THR A 135 -9.01 5.96 3.49
N LEU A 136 -9.58 6.34 2.35
CA LEU A 136 -10.32 7.60 2.21
C LEU A 136 -11.58 7.64 3.09
N ARG A 137 -12.22 6.51 3.32
CA ARG A 137 -13.48 6.44 4.09
C ARG A 137 -13.25 6.28 5.59
N TYR A 138 -12.27 5.45 5.97
CA TYR A 138 -12.05 5.02 7.35
C TYR A 138 -10.68 5.40 7.92
N GLY A 139 -9.77 5.95 7.11
CA GLY A 139 -8.44 6.32 7.56
C GLY A 139 -8.47 7.36 8.67
N VAL A 140 -7.66 7.16 9.69
CA VAL A 140 -7.48 8.07 10.82
C VAL A 140 -6.54 9.20 10.42
N ARG A 141 -6.83 10.41 10.85
CA ARG A 141 -5.95 11.58 10.72
C ARG A 141 -5.01 11.60 11.91
N ALA A 142 -3.86 10.97 11.77
CA ALA A 142 -2.86 10.85 12.83
C ALA A 142 -1.72 11.87 12.70
N GLU A 143 -1.72 12.67 11.65
CA GLU A 143 -0.71 13.68 11.39
C GLU A 143 -0.73 14.80 12.42
N GLY A 144 0.44 15.11 13.00
CA GLY A 144 0.63 16.25 13.91
C GLY A 144 -0.04 16.11 15.28
N GLN A 145 -0.57 14.93 15.64
CA GLN A 145 -1.17 14.67 16.94
C GLN A 145 -0.19 13.90 17.85
N ALA A 146 -0.25 14.16 19.16
CA ALA A 146 0.50 13.37 20.12
C ALA A 146 -0.07 11.94 20.17
N LEU A 147 0.79 10.93 20.29
CA LEU A 147 0.40 9.51 20.27
C LEU A 147 -0.63 9.20 21.37
N GLU A 148 -0.50 9.81 22.53
CA GLU A 148 -1.39 9.66 23.68
C GLU A 148 -2.80 10.21 23.42
N GLN A 149 -2.94 11.14 22.46
CA GLN A 149 -4.24 11.67 22.05
C GLN A 149 -4.96 10.78 21.04
N ILE A 150 -4.19 9.99 20.27
CA ILE A 150 -4.73 9.05 19.28
C ILE A 150 -5.06 7.70 19.93
N ALA A 151 -4.17 7.23 20.80
CA ALA A 151 -4.28 5.94 21.48
C ALA A 151 -3.88 6.09 22.95
N THR A 152 -4.87 6.23 23.82
CA THR A 152 -4.68 6.34 25.26
C THR A 152 -4.04 5.06 25.80
N PRO A 153 -2.95 5.15 26.59
CA PRO A 153 -2.36 3.97 27.22
C PRO A 153 -3.37 3.25 28.13
N LEU A 154 -3.43 1.93 28.06
CA LEU A 154 -4.33 1.13 28.91
C LEU A 154 -4.03 1.30 30.40
N SER A 155 -2.77 1.59 30.75
CA SER A 155 -2.34 1.86 32.12
C SER A 155 -2.92 3.15 32.71
N SER A 156 -3.32 4.13 31.88
CA SER A 156 -3.90 5.38 32.37
C SER A 156 -5.36 5.24 32.83
N GLU A 157 -6.07 4.21 32.41
CA GLU A 157 -7.45 3.94 32.86
C GLU A 157 -7.53 3.33 34.26
N THR A 158 -6.44 2.71 34.73
CA THR A 158 -6.38 2.06 36.07
C THR A 158 -6.05 3.01 37.21
N GLU A 159 -5.68 4.26 36.96
CA GLU A 159 -5.37 5.25 38.00
C GLU A 159 -6.60 5.99 38.58
N TYR A 160 -7.80 5.73 38.05
CA TYR A 160 -9.06 6.39 38.47
C TYR A 160 -10.08 5.47 39.13
N GLU A 161 -9.74 4.22 39.43
CA GLU A 161 -10.52 3.31 40.29
C GLU A 161 -9.87 3.16 41.69
#